data_fbce883c26eadbc26fcb1f98c82aaeef
#
_entry.id   fbce883c26eadbc26fcb1f98c82aaeef
#
_cell.length_a   1.000
_cell.length_b   1.000
_cell.length_c   1.000
_cell.angle_alpha   90.00
_cell.angle_beta   90.00
_cell.angle_gamma   90.00
#
_symmetry.space_group_name_H-M   'P 1'
#
loop_
_entity.id
_entity.type
_entity.pdbx_description
1 polymer ?
#
loop_
_entity_poly.entity_id
_entity_poly.type
_entity_poly.pdbx_seq_one_letter_code
_entity_poly.pdbx_strand_id
1 'polypeptide(L)'
;DIPVASLYAPQHRETLLALGRALANDTAGDLEKYEIRDNNTVQDYYSILGSVAVLEERWQDYLEFLALRRELESKEANRLTMGLIGEAVARVRLARPEDEASALQAELTRSVQALPYTTVQDNIKGAKGSAEILTPALVLGSLESRYQTAIDNTGGKISHDIASALVGSAFTIDHYIPAAPIALEVYSSYIAANEVEKKDIWEARKYDLADDAPAQEVVVAVWDSGVDIDIFEATGQMWTNSAEIPANGIDDDDNNFVDDVHGIAYDLDSDVVPELLQPIERKYGADPKTLQVHAKGMDDIYANIDSPEATELRKLIAALPQEEVEGFMESIGLYSGYAHGTHVSGIALEGNPFARLLVARMTYNHKQMPIKPTIENAHKNAEMFRAAARYFREQQVR
;
A
#
# COMPACT_ATOMS: atom_id res chain seq x y z
N ASP A 1 -26.43 4.28 16.15
CA ASP A 1 -25.33 5.17 15.75
C ASP A 1 -24.13 4.95 16.68
N ILE A 2 -23.25 4.00 16.31
CA ILE A 2 -22.03 3.70 17.06
C ILE A 2 -20.87 4.24 16.19
N PRO A 3 -20.04 5.17 16.68
CA PRO A 3 -18.85 5.60 15.98
C PRO A 3 -17.92 4.41 15.68
N VAL A 4 -17.27 4.41 14.52
CA VAL A 4 -16.40 3.30 14.06
C VAL A 4 -15.33 2.96 15.10
N ALA A 5 -14.64 3.95 15.66
CA ALA A 5 -13.62 3.73 16.68
C ALA A 5 -14.20 3.12 17.98
N SER A 6 -15.47 3.40 18.30
CA SER A 6 -16.13 2.86 19.49
C SER A 6 -16.63 1.42 19.33
N LEU A 7 -16.69 0.90 18.10
CA LEU A 7 -17.23 -0.45 17.83
C LEU A 7 -16.43 -1.56 18.56
N TYR A 8 -15.15 -1.30 18.83
CA TYR A 8 -14.26 -2.25 19.50
C TYR A 8 -14.28 -2.17 21.04
N ALA A 9 -15.05 -1.22 21.60
CA ALA A 9 -15.19 -1.12 23.03
C ALA A 9 -16.04 -2.28 23.59
N PRO A 10 -15.77 -2.76 24.82
CA PRO A 10 -16.43 -3.94 25.39
C PRO A 10 -17.97 -3.90 25.35
N GLN A 11 -18.56 -2.72 25.53
CA GLN A 11 -20.03 -2.54 25.48
C GLN A 11 -20.64 -2.75 24.08
N HIS A 12 -19.85 -2.75 23.03
CA HIS A 12 -20.30 -2.95 21.65
C HIS A 12 -19.91 -4.30 21.07
N ARG A 13 -19.32 -5.19 21.89
CA ARG A 13 -18.87 -6.54 21.48
C ARG A 13 -19.95 -7.34 20.77
N GLU A 14 -21.18 -7.33 21.29
CA GLU A 14 -22.31 -8.04 20.69
C GLU A 14 -22.70 -7.47 19.32
N THR A 15 -22.56 -6.16 19.12
CA THR A 15 -22.80 -5.54 17.80
C THR A 15 -21.76 -5.99 16.79
N LEU A 16 -20.49 -6.03 17.19
CA LEU A 16 -19.40 -6.49 16.32
C LEU A 16 -19.54 -7.99 16.00
N LEU A 17 -19.93 -8.83 16.98
CA LEU A 17 -20.24 -10.23 16.75
C LEU A 17 -21.41 -10.43 15.79
N ALA A 18 -22.50 -9.66 15.94
CA ALA A 18 -23.63 -9.72 15.03
C ALA A 18 -23.25 -9.33 13.60
N LEU A 19 -22.40 -8.29 13.44
CA LEU A 19 -21.84 -7.89 12.16
C LEU A 19 -21.01 -9.02 11.55
N GLY A 20 -20.11 -9.62 12.33
CA GLY A 20 -19.28 -10.74 11.91
C GLY A 20 -20.11 -11.93 11.43
N ARG A 21 -21.15 -12.32 12.17
CA ARG A 21 -22.05 -13.42 11.79
C ARG A 21 -22.79 -13.15 10.48
N ALA A 22 -23.30 -11.92 10.32
CA ALA A 22 -23.98 -11.53 9.07
C ALA A 22 -23.01 -11.60 7.88
N LEU A 23 -21.79 -11.09 8.05
CA LEU A 23 -20.74 -11.13 7.05
C LEU A 23 -20.33 -12.58 6.69
N ALA A 24 -20.14 -13.45 7.70
CA ALA A 24 -19.80 -14.85 7.46
C ALA A 24 -20.88 -15.60 6.69
N ASN A 25 -22.18 -15.36 7.01
CA ASN A 25 -23.29 -15.96 6.31
C ASN A 25 -23.35 -15.54 4.84
N ASP A 26 -23.13 -14.24 4.57
CA ASP A 26 -23.09 -13.69 3.21
C ASP A 26 -21.92 -14.30 2.42
N THR A 27 -20.71 -14.28 2.99
CA THR A 27 -19.48 -14.83 2.41
C THR A 27 -19.61 -16.33 2.12
N ALA A 28 -20.13 -17.11 3.07
CA ALA A 28 -20.34 -18.55 2.87
C ALA A 28 -21.40 -18.83 1.80
N GLY A 29 -22.47 -18.03 1.76
CA GLY A 29 -23.50 -18.11 0.74
C GLY A 29 -22.96 -17.84 -0.67
N ASP A 30 -22.05 -16.92 -0.82
CA ASP A 30 -21.41 -16.64 -2.11
C ASP A 30 -20.48 -17.78 -2.54
N LEU A 31 -19.71 -18.37 -1.63
CA LEU A 31 -18.87 -19.55 -1.92
C LEU A 31 -19.69 -20.77 -2.36
N GLU A 32 -20.91 -20.94 -1.82
CA GLU A 32 -21.82 -22.00 -2.22
C GLU A 32 -22.50 -21.74 -3.58
N LYS A 33 -22.84 -20.49 -3.84
CA LYS A 33 -23.66 -20.09 -4.99
C LYS A 33 -22.87 -19.87 -6.27
N TYR A 34 -21.63 -19.39 -6.17
CA TYR A 34 -20.83 -18.97 -7.30
C TYR A 34 -19.58 -19.84 -7.49
N GLU A 35 -19.26 -20.19 -8.73
CA GLU A 35 -17.97 -20.76 -9.11
C GLU A 35 -16.94 -19.63 -9.23
N ILE A 36 -16.23 -19.34 -8.13
CA ILE A 36 -15.21 -18.28 -8.09
C ILE A 36 -13.88 -18.89 -8.54
N ARG A 37 -13.35 -18.43 -9.68
CA ARG A 37 -12.09 -18.94 -10.27
C ARG A 37 -10.86 -18.15 -9.90
N ASP A 38 -11.04 -16.95 -9.39
CA ASP A 38 -9.94 -16.12 -8.93
C ASP A 38 -9.50 -16.51 -7.51
N ASN A 39 -8.28 -17.03 -7.41
CA ASN A 39 -7.72 -17.48 -6.14
C ASN A 39 -7.61 -16.35 -5.10
N ASN A 40 -7.38 -15.11 -5.53
CA ASN A 40 -7.28 -13.99 -4.58
C ASN A 40 -8.64 -13.72 -3.92
N THR A 41 -9.71 -13.69 -4.71
CA THR A 41 -11.08 -13.55 -4.19
C THR A 41 -11.43 -14.66 -3.21
N VAL A 42 -11.08 -15.92 -3.52
CA VAL A 42 -11.32 -17.04 -2.61
C VAL A 42 -10.49 -16.93 -1.33
N GLN A 43 -9.23 -16.50 -1.44
CA GLN A 43 -8.38 -16.22 -0.27
C GLN A 43 -8.97 -15.12 0.62
N ASP A 44 -9.51 -14.06 0.03
CA ASP A 44 -10.15 -12.96 0.77
C ASP A 44 -11.38 -13.47 1.51
N TYR A 45 -12.19 -14.33 0.88
CA TYR A 45 -13.35 -14.94 1.52
C TYR A 45 -12.95 -15.83 2.71
N TYR A 46 -11.91 -16.66 2.55
CA TYR A 46 -11.39 -17.43 3.69
C TYR A 46 -10.76 -16.55 4.77
N SER A 47 -10.18 -15.39 4.40
CA SER A 47 -9.69 -14.40 5.36
C SER A 47 -10.82 -13.84 6.21
N ILE A 48 -11.95 -13.52 5.58
CA ILE A 48 -13.16 -13.02 6.26
C ILE A 48 -13.71 -14.07 7.22
N LEU A 49 -13.90 -15.30 6.75
CA LEU A 49 -14.38 -16.41 7.59
C LEU A 49 -13.43 -16.69 8.76
N GLY A 50 -12.13 -16.63 8.50
CA GLY A 50 -11.10 -16.73 9.56
C GLY A 50 -11.17 -15.61 10.58
N SER A 51 -11.38 -14.36 10.15
CA SER A 51 -11.53 -13.21 11.05
C SER A 51 -12.77 -13.33 11.93
N VAL A 52 -13.88 -13.81 11.35
CA VAL A 52 -15.10 -14.10 12.15
C VAL A 52 -14.89 -15.25 13.11
N ALA A 53 -14.16 -16.29 12.70
CA ALA A 53 -13.83 -17.41 13.60
C ALA A 53 -13.00 -16.93 14.80
N VAL A 54 -12.02 -16.03 14.61
CA VAL A 54 -11.28 -15.40 15.71
C VAL A 54 -12.21 -14.58 16.61
N LEU A 55 -13.06 -13.75 16.03
CA LEU A 55 -13.99 -12.92 16.78
C LEU A 55 -14.93 -13.73 17.68
N GLU A 56 -15.28 -14.95 17.24
CA GLU A 56 -16.10 -15.93 17.97
C GLU A 56 -15.26 -16.94 18.79
N GLU A 57 -13.95 -16.74 18.89
CA GLU A 57 -13.01 -17.64 19.58
C GLU A 57 -13.01 -19.10 19.05
N ARG A 58 -13.43 -19.30 17.82
CA ARG A 58 -13.38 -20.58 17.10
C ARG A 58 -12.02 -20.82 16.47
N TRP A 59 -11.01 -20.98 17.34
CA TRP A 59 -9.58 -21.02 16.98
C TRP A 59 -9.23 -22.17 16.03
N GLN A 60 -9.91 -23.32 16.15
CA GLN A 60 -9.69 -24.44 15.24
C GLN A 60 -10.14 -24.11 13.81
N ASP A 61 -11.31 -23.49 13.66
CA ASP A 61 -11.84 -23.06 12.36
C ASP A 61 -10.93 -22.00 11.71
N TYR A 62 -10.40 -21.08 12.52
CA TYR A 62 -9.42 -20.10 12.04
C TYR A 62 -8.19 -20.77 11.43
N LEU A 63 -7.64 -21.81 12.09
CA LEU A 63 -6.48 -22.54 11.57
C LEU A 63 -6.80 -23.29 10.26
N GLU A 64 -8.02 -23.80 10.12
CA GLU A 64 -8.48 -24.43 8.89
C GLU A 64 -8.59 -23.41 7.73
N PHE A 65 -9.21 -22.26 7.96
CA PHE A 65 -9.26 -21.19 6.96
C PHE A 65 -7.87 -20.66 6.60
N LEU A 66 -6.97 -20.52 7.57
CA LEU A 66 -5.59 -20.12 7.31
C LEU A 66 -4.87 -21.15 6.42
N ALA A 67 -5.07 -22.45 6.65
CA ALA A 67 -4.50 -23.50 5.82
C ALA A 67 -5.01 -23.42 4.37
N LEU A 68 -6.32 -23.26 4.18
CA LEU A 68 -6.94 -23.09 2.86
C LEU A 68 -6.40 -21.84 2.11
N ARG A 69 -6.19 -20.74 2.81
CA ARG A 69 -5.57 -19.54 2.23
C ARG A 69 -4.14 -19.80 1.75
N ARG A 70 -3.34 -20.50 2.56
CA ARG A 70 -1.95 -20.86 2.22
C ARG A 70 -1.89 -21.78 0.99
N GLU A 71 -2.84 -22.69 0.82
CA GLU A 71 -2.91 -23.57 -0.36
C GLU A 71 -3.13 -22.79 -1.67
N LEU A 72 -3.86 -21.68 -1.61
CA LEU A 72 -4.15 -20.82 -2.76
C LEU A 72 -3.05 -19.81 -3.06
N GLU A 73 -2.14 -19.55 -2.12
CA GLU A 73 -1.09 -18.55 -2.28
C GLU A 73 0.04 -19.06 -3.17
N SER A 74 0.26 -18.37 -4.29
CA SER A 74 1.26 -18.73 -5.29
C SER A 74 2.68 -18.30 -4.94
N LYS A 75 2.84 -17.21 -4.17
CA LYS A 75 4.15 -16.69 -3.76
C LYS A 75 4.63 -17.42 -2.50
N GLU A 76 5.73 -18.15 -2.62
CA GLU A 76 6.24 -18.99 -1.54
C GLU A 76 6.51 -18.19 -0.25
N ALA A 77 7.13 -17.01 -0.36
CA ALA A 77 7.40 -16.16 0.80
C ALA A 77 6.11 -15.79 1.54
N ASN A 78 5.07 -15.37 0.81
CA ASN A 78 3.78 -15.02 1.38
C ASN A 78 3.11 -16.23 2.04
N ARG A 79 3.10 -17.38 1.33
CA ARG A 79 2.52 -18.62 1.84
C ARG A 79 3.15 -19.04 3.18
N LEU A 80 4.47 -18.94 3.29
CA LEU A 80 5.22 -19.33 4.48
C LEU A 80 5.03 -18.36 5.65
N THR A 81 4.85 -17.08 5.39
CA THR A 81 4.74 -16.04 6.42
C THR A 81 3.30 -15.63 6.76
N MET A 82 2.34 -16.09 5.96
CA MET A 82 0.92 -15.77 6.15
C MET A 82 0.42 -16.21 7.53
N GLY A 83 -0.06 -15.26 8.31
CA GLY A 83 -0.77 -15.53 9.57
C GLY A 83 0.11 -16.04 10.73
N LEU A 84 1.44 -15.84 10.74
CA LEU A 84 2.35 -16.36 11.78
C LEU A 84 1.89 -16.02 13.21
N ILE A 85 1.57 -14.75 13.48
CA ILE A 85 1.09 -14.33 14.81
C ILE A 85 -0.28 -14.94 15.10
N GLY A 86 -1.19 -14.92 14.12
CA GLY A 86 -2.53 -15.47 14.30
C GLY A 86 -2.53 -16.97 14.56
N GLU A 87 -1.66 -17.73 13.88
CA GLU A 87 -1.48 -19.16 14.13
C GLU A 87 -0.92 -19.42 15.54
N ALA A 88 0.11 -18.66 15.95
CA ALA A 88 0.68 -18.78 17.27
C ALA A 88 -0.35 -18.47 18.37
N VAL A 89 -1.11 -17.38 18.22
CA VAL A 89 -2.22 -17.03 19.15
C VAL A 89 -3.26 -18.15 19.19
N ALA A 90 -3.73 -18.63 18.03
CA ALA A 90 -4.74 -19.69 17.99
C ALA A 90 -4.28 -20.98 18.68
N ARG A 91 -3.04 -21.41 18.48
CA ARG A 91 -2.47 -22.60 19.12
C ARG A 91 -2.37 -22.43 20.65
N VAL A 92 -1.96 -21.24 21.11
CA VAL A 92 -1.89 -20.93 22.54
C VAL A 92 -3.28 -20.92 23.18
N ARG A 93 -4.27 -20.31 22.53
CA ARG A 93 -5.67 -20.29 23.00
C ARG A 93 -6.28 -21.69 23.08
N LEU A 94 -5.97 -22.58 22.13
CA LEU A 94 -6.40 -23.98 22.17
C LEU A 94 -5.72 -24.77 23.27
N ALA A 95 -4.41 -24.55 23.49
CA ALA A 95 -3.63 -25.26 24.49
C ALA A 95 -3.91 -24.79 25.93
N ARG A 96 -4.37 -23.55 26.13
CA ARG A 96 -4.69 -22.93 27.44
C ARG A 96 -3.57 -23.10 28.48
N PRO A 97 -2.32 -22.66 28.18
CA PRO A 97 -1.22 -22.76 29.17
C PRO A 97 -1.43 -21.80 30.34
N GLU A 98 -0.74 -22.05 31.45
CA GLU A 98 -0.78 -21.14 32.61
C GLU A 98 -0.09 -19.80 32.31
N ASP A 99 0.98 -19.81 31.53
CA ASP A 99 1.70 -18.62 31.05
C ASP A 99 1.54 -18.49 29.53
N GLU A 100 0.51 -17.73 29.14
CA GLU A 100 0.20 -17.49 27.71
C GLU A 100 1.31 -16.71 27.00
N ALA A 101 1.97 -15.75 27.65
CA ALA A 101 3.00 -14.91 27.03
C ALA A 101 4.24 -15.75 26.66
N SER A 102 4.74 -16.56 27.62
CA SER A 102 5.87 -17.47 27.35
C SER A 102 5.51 -18.53 26.30
N ALA A 103 4.28 -19.04 26.31
CA ALA A 103 3.83 -20.02 25.33
C ALA A 103 3.73 -19.37 23.91
N LEU A 104 3.26 -18.14 23.81
CA LEU A 104 3.19 -17.39 22.54
C LEU A 104 4.59 -17.14 21.99
N GLN A 105 5.52 -16.71 22.83
CA GLN A 105 6.92 -16.50 22.43
C GLN A 105 7.55 -17.80 21.92
N ALA A 106 7.35 -18.90 22.64
CA ALA A 106 7.89 -20.21 22.24
C ALA A 106 7.29 -20.70 20.91
N GLU A 107 5.98 -20.59 20.74
CA GLU A 107 5.28 -21.03 19.52
C GLU A 107 5.68 -20.20 18.31
N LEU A 108 5.73 -18.86 18.46
CA LEU A 108 6.14 -17.96 17.39
C LEU A 108 7.62 -18.17 17.03
N THR A 109 8.49 -18.32 18.02
CA THR A 109 9.93 -18.62 17.83
C THR A 109 10.08 -19.91 17.03
N ARG A 110 9.39 -20.97 17.42
CA ARG A 110 9.44 -22.26 16.73
C ARG A 110 9.00 -22.13 15.26
N SER A 111 7.90 -21.42 15.02
CA SER A 111 7.35 -21.24 13.68
C SER A 111 8.29 -20.43 12.79
N VAL A 112 8.85 -19.34 13.31
CA VAL A 112 9.75 -18.45 12.56
C VAL A 112 11.11 -19.11 12.29
N GLN A 113 11.68 -19.83 13.26
CA GLN A 113 12.96 -20.53 13.10
C GLN A 113 12.90 -21.67 12.06
N ALA A 114 11.73 -22.22 11.79
CA ALA A 114 11.53 -23.24 10.76
C ALA A 114 11.52 -22.68 9.32
N LEU A 115 11.50 -21.36 9.14
CA LEU A 115 11.40 -20.72 7.84
C LEU A 115 12.75 -20.61 7.12
N PRO A 116 12.82 -20.72 5.79
CA PRO A 116 14.04 -20.47 5.02
C PRO A 116 14.27 -18.96 4.89
N TYR A 117 15.21 -18.40 5.64
CA TYR A 117 15.45 -16.95 5.74
C TYR A 117 15.61 -16.27 4.39
N THR A 118 16.37 -16.87 3.48
CA THR A 118 16.62 -16.31 2.13
C THR A 118 15.32 -16.11 1.32
N THR A 119 14.29 -16.90 1.59
CA THR A 119 12.98 -16.77 0.93
C THR A 119 12.11 -15.73 1.62
N VAL A 120 12.13 -15.68 2.96
CA VAL A 120 11.13 -14.92 3.74
C VAL A 120 11.65 -13.62 4.35
N GLN A 121 12.93 -13.27 4.17
CA GLN A 121 13.57 -12.17 4.88
C GLN A 121 12.82 -10.83 4.74
N ASP A 122 12.35 -10.49 3.54
CA ASP A 122 11.66 -9.22 3.31
C ASP A 122 10.29 -9.19 3.99
N ASN A 123 9.57 -10.31 3.97
CA ASN A 123 8.30 -10.46 4.67
C ASN A 123 8.47 -10.37 6.21
N ILE A 124 9.53 -10.97 6.76
CA ILE A 124 9.81 -10.90 8.21
C ILE A 124 10.27 -9.49 8.61
N LYS A 125 11.08 -8.82 7.80
CA LYS A 125 11.47 -7.41 8.02
C LYS A 125 10.24 -6.49 8.01
N GLY A 126 9.35 -6.64 7.03
CA GLY A 126 8.08 -5.91 6.98
C GLY A 126 7.17 -6.22 8.17
N ALA A 127 7.07 -7.48 8.59
CA ALA A 127 6.30 -7.88 9.77
C ALA A 127 6.87 -7.29 11.08
N LYS A 128 8.22 -7.22 11.19
CA LYS A 128 8.90 -6.52 12.29
C LYS A 128 8.55 -5.04 12.29
N GLY A 129 8.65 -4.36 11.13
CA GLY A 129 8.28 -2.96 10.97
C GLY A 129 6.83 -2.69 11.39
N SER A 130 5.89 -3.55 10.97
CA SER A 130 4.49 -3.45 11.41
C SER A 130 4.34 -3.60 12.92
N ALA A 131 5.07 -4.54 13.55
CA ALA A 131 5.04 -4.73 15.02
C ALA A 131 5.64 -3.52 15.77
N GLU A 132 6.53 -2.75 15.14
CA GLU A 132 7.12 -1.53 15.73
C GLU A 132 6.18 -0.34 15.77
N ILE A 133 5.30 -0.19 14.76
CA ILE A 133 4.53 1.04 14.56
C ILE A 133 3.04 0.92 14.82
N LEU A 134 2.46 -0.30 14.81
CA LEU A 134 1.03 -0.45 15.01
C LEU A 134 0.63 -0.13 16.45
N THR A 135 -0.18 0.92 16.61
CA THR A 135 -0.78 1.33 17.89
C THR A 135 -2.31 1.30 17.78
N PRO A 136 -3.03 1.19 18.91
CA PRO A 136 -4.49 1.32 18.88
C PRO A 136 -4.96 2.63 18.26
N ALA A 137 -4.29 3.75 18.55
CA ALA A 137 -4.62 5.06 18.00
C ALA A 137 -4.49 5.07 16.46
N LEU A 138 -3.39 4.52 15.93
CA LEU A 138 -3.15 4.44 14.49
C LEU A 138 -4.23 3.60 13.79
N VAL A 139 -4.58 2.43 14.35
CA VAL A 139 -5.59 1.55 13.77
C VAL A 139 -6.97 2.19 13.82
N LEU A 140 -7.38 2.66 15.01
CA LEU A 140 -8.72 3.26 15.19
C LEU A 140 -8.89 4.55 14.37
N GLY A 141 -7.88 5.44 14.38
CA GLY A 141 -7.90 6.66 13.57
C GLY A 141 -7.96 6.39 12.07
N SER A 142 -7.23 5.37 11.58
CA SER A 142 -7.30 4.95 10.18
C SER A 142 -8.67 4.38 9.79
N LEU A 143 -9.32 3.63 10.67
CA LEU A 143 -10.66 3.10 10.42
C LEU A 143 -11.71 4.22 10.42
N GLU A 144 -11.60 5.14 11.38
CA GLU A 144 -12.52 6.28 11.50
C GLU A 144 -12.43 7.17 10.26
N SER A 145 -11.22 7.56 9.85
CA SER A 145 -11.00 8.43 8.69
C SER A 145 -11.48 7.82 7.37
N ARG A 146 -11.36 6.50 7.23
CA ARG A 146 -11.76 5.80 5.99
C ARG A 146 -13.25 5.54 5.90
N TYR A 147 -13.90 5.21 7.01
CA TYR A 147 -15.23 4.60 6.96
C TYR A 147 -16.32 5.38 7.66
N GLN A 148 -16.03 6.25 8.67
CA GLN A 148 -17.06 6.92 9.45
C GLN A 148 -18.01 7.75 8.57
N THR A 149 -17.45 8.61 7.72
CA THR A 149 -18.27 9.47 6.84
C THR A 149 -19.12 8.65 5.85
N ALA A 150 -18.59 7.55 5.32
CA ALA A 150 -19.32 6.68 4.39
C ALA A 150 -20.49 5.98 5.11
N ILE A 151 -20.28 5.54 6.34
CA ILE A 151 -21.31 4.90 7.17
C ILE A 151 -22.42 5.90 7.54
N ASP A 152 -22.05 7.12 7.95
CA ASP A 152 -23.00 8.18 8.29
C ASP A 152 -23.87 8.58 7.09
N ASN A 153 -23.26 8.75 5.91
CA ASN A 153 -23.96 9.10 4.67
C ASN A 153 -24.95 8.03 4.19
N THR A 154 -24.76 6.78 4.61
CA THR A 154 -25.65 5.66 4.25
C THR A 154 -26.69 5.34 5.35
N GLY A 155 -26.70 6.11 6.44
CA GLY A 155 -27.56 5.85 7.59
C GLY A 155 -27.25 4.52 8.29
N GLY A 156 -25.95 4.18 8.36
CA GLY A 156 -25.45 2.96 9.00
C GLY A 156 -25.46 1.70 8.12
N LYS A 157 -25.78 1.81 6.85
CA LYS A 157 -25.64 0.70 5.91
C LYS A 157 -24.20 0.63 5.41
N ILE A 158 -23.61 -0.54 5.51
CA ILE A 158 -22.22 -0.78 5.11
C ILE A 158 -22.14 -1.82 3.99
N SER A 159 -21.13 -1.69 3.12
CA SER A 159 -20.82 -2.69 2.11
C SER A 159 -20.13 -3.89 2.74
N HIS A 160 -20.05 -4.99 1.99
CA HIS A 160 -19.29 -6.18 2.35
C HIS A 160 -17.82 -5.83 2.68
N ASP A 161 -17.18 -4.96 1.87
CA ASP A 161 -15.78 -4.55 2.07
C ASP A 161 -15.57 -3.77 3.37
N ILE A 162 -16.47 -2.82 3.69
CA ILE A 162 -16.41 -2.08 4.95
C ILE A 162 -16.62 -3.05 6.12
N ALA A 163 -17.57 -3.95 6.04
CA ALA A 163 -17.82 -4.94 7.07
C ALA A 163 -16.60 -5.84 7.30
N SER A 164 -15.96 -6.29 6.20
CA SER A 164 -14.73 -7.10 6.24
C SER A 164 -13.59 -6.36 6.91
N ALA A 165 -13.38 -5.08 6.58
CA ALA A 165 -12.34 -4.26 7.19
C ALA A 165 -12.56 -4.08 8.69
N LEU A 166 -13.81 -3.78 9.10
CA LEU A 166 -14.15 -3.62 10.51
C LEU A 166 -13.98 -4.93 11.30
N VAL A 167 -14.46 -6.04 10.78
CA VAL A 167 -14.34 -7.36 11.45
C VAL A 167 -12.88 -7.81 11.51
N GLY A 168 -12.12 -7.65 10.41
CA GLY A 168 -10.70 -8.01 10.36
C GLY A 168 -9.84 -7.21 11.33
N SER A 169 -10.16 -5.93 11.54
CA SER A 169 -9.42 -5.06 12.47
C SER A 169 -9.58 -5.47 13.93
N ALA A 170 -10.62 -6.23 14.29
CA ALA A 170 -10.77 -6.77 15.63
C ALA A 170 -9.60 -7.70 16.01
N PHE A 171 -9.12 -8.53 15.08
CA PHE A 171 -7.92 -9.33 15.31
C PHE A 171 -6.70 -8.46 15.62
N THR A 172 -6.52 -7.38 14.85
CA THR A 172 -5.39 -6.47 15.05
C THR A 172 -5.42 -5.83 16.43
N ILE A 173 -6.58 -5.35 16.86
CA ILE A 173 -6.75 -4.66 18.14
C ILE A 173 -6.67 -5.64 19.31
N ASP A 174 -7.37 -6.78 19.24
CA ASP A 174 -7.54 -7.70 20.37
C ASP A 174 -6.36 -8.67 20.54
N HIS A 175 -5.60 -8.96 19.45
CA HIS A 175 -4.58 -10.01 19.46
C HIS A 175 -3.23 -9.58 18.90
N TYR A 176 -3.20 -8.90 17.74
CA TYR A 176 -1.92 -8.53 17.10
C TYR A 176 -1.16 -7.49 17.93
N ILE A 177 -1.80 -6.37 18.27
CA ILE A 177 -1.15 -5.30 19.06
C ILE A 177 -0.66 -5.81 20.42
N PRO A 178 -1.45 -6.57 21.20
CA PRO A 178 -0.94 -7.19 22.44
C PRO A 178 0.23 -8.16 22.23
N ALA A 179 0.27 -8.85 21.10
CA ALA A 179 1.36 -9.77 20.76
C ALA A 179 2.59 -9.08 20.12
N ALA A 180 2.46 -7.82 19.67
CA ALA A 180 3.50 -7.11 18.93
C ALA A 180 4.85 -7.02 19.67
N PRO A 181 4.94 -6.79 21.00
CA PRO A 181 6.22 -6.80 21.71
C PRO A 181 6.95 -8.15 21.62
N ILE A 182 6.21 -9.25 21.72
CA ILE A 182 6.76 -10.62 21.60
C ILE A 182 7.20 -10.87 20.15
N ALA A 183 6.36 -10.50 19.19
CA ALA A 183 6.67 -10.65 17.78
C ALA A 183 7.91 -9.85 17.36
N LEU A 184 8.05 -8.63 17.86
CA LEU A 184 9.21 -7.77 17.64
C LEU A 184 10.52 -8.43 18.14
N GLU A 185 10.51 -9.01 19.34
CA GLU A 185 11.66 -9.72 19.90
C GLU A 185 12.02 -10.95 19.05
N VAL A 186 11.03 -11.77 18.69
CA VAL A 186 11.23 -12.99 17.90
C VAL A 186 11.75 -12.66 16.50
N TYR A 187 11.14 -11.71 15.80
CA TYR A 187 11.58 -11.32 14.47
C TYR A 187 12.97 -10.69 14.49
N SER A 188 13.26 -9.80 15.45
CA SER A 188 14.58 -9.20 15.59
C SER A 188 15.66 -10.24 15.83
N SER A 189 15.41 -11.21 16.72
CA SER A 189 16.33 -12.30 17.00
C SER A 189 16.56 -13.19 15.78
N TYR A 190 15.49 -13.49 15.03
CA TYR A 190 15.59 -14.30 13.83
C TYR A 190 16.36 -13.60 12.70
N ILE A 191 16.11 -12.31 12.47
CA ILE A 191 16.85 -11.48 11.51
C ILE A 191 18.33 -11.47 11.91
N ALA A 192 18.66 -11.10 13.17
CA ALA A 192 20.04 -10.99 13.62
C ALA A 192 20.83 -12.31 13.53
N ALA A 193 20.16 -13.45 13.73
CA ALA A 193 20.78 -14.78 13.63
C ALA A 193 21.03 -15.25 12.19
N ASN A 194 20.33 -14.68 11.20
CA ASN A 194 20.32 -15.16 9.82
C ASN A 194 20.71 -14.09 8.80
N GLU A 195 20.88 -12.84 9.24
CA GLU A 195 21.18 -11.75 8.33
C GLU A 195 22.50 -12.01 7.59
N VAL A 196 22.40 -12.04 6.27
CA VAL A 196 23.54 -12.11 5.37
C VAL A 196 23.52 -10.87 4.51
N GLU A 197 24.67 -10.27 4.29
CA GLU A 197 24.79 -9.15 3.37
C GLU A 197 24.33 -9.61 1.97
N LYS A 198 23.22 -9.03 1.50
CA LYS A 198 22.77 -9.24 0.12
C LYS A 198 23.79 -8.60 -0.81
N LYS A 199 24.43 -9.41 -1.65
CA LYS A 199 25.21 -8.84 -2.75
C LYS A 199 24.28 -8.02 -3.63
N ASP A 200 24.67 -6.80 -3.92
CA ASP A 200 24.00 -6.01 -4.95
C ASP A 200 24.14 -6.71 -6.30
N ILE A 201 23.07 -7.37 -6.70
CA ILE A 201 23.03 -8.06 -8.00
C ILE A 201 22.84 -7.08 -9.17
N TRP A 202 22.39 -5.86 -8.86
CA TRP A 202 22.09 -4.84 -9.87
C TRP A 202 23.37 -4.12 -10.32
N GLU A 203 24.35 -3.92 -9.45
CA GLU A 203 25.63 -3.34 -9.82
C GLU A 203 26.26 -4.09 -10.99
N ALA A 204 26.26 -5.43 -10.93
CA ALA A 204 26.79 -6.27 -12.03
C ALA A 204 25.88 -6.32 -13.28
N ARG A 205 24.65 -5.84 -13.18
CA ARG A 205 23.66 -5.76 -14.27
C ARG A 205 23.47 -4.35 -14.79
N LYS A 206 24.01 -3.37 -14.10
CA LYS A 206 23.99 -1.97 -14.51
C LYS A 206 24.73 -1.86 -15.84
N TYR A 207 24.12 -1.20 -16.78
CA TYR A 207 24.66 -0.99 -18.10
C TYR A 207 24.65 0.51 -18.41
N ASP A 208 25.83 1.08 -18.51
CA ASP A 208 25.99 2.48 -18.88
C ASP A 208 26.38 2.54 -20.36
N LEU A 209 25.52 3.06 -21.20
CA LEU A 209 25.83 3.34 -22.60
C LEU A 209 26.72 4.57 -22.68
N ALA A 210 27.80 4.47 -23.47
CA ALA A 210 28.63 5.64 -23.74
C ALA A 210 27.86 6.63 -24.65
N ASP A 211 28.08 7.92 -24.46
CA ASP A 211 27.37 8.99 -25.23
C ASP A 211 27.63 8.90 -26.74
N ASP A 212 28.74 8.26 -27.16
CA ASP A 212 29.12 8.01 -28.56
C ASP A 212 28.75 6.62 -29.07
N ALA A 213 27.97 5.85 -28.29
CA ALA A 213 27.51 4.54 -28.72
C ALA A 213 26.68 4.63 -30.02
N PRO A 214 26.79 3.63 -30.93
CA PRO A 214 25.97 3.62 -32.15
C PRO A 214 24.54 3.22 -31.87
N ALA A 215 23.85 4.02 -31.06
CA ALA A 215 22.47 3.84 -30.65
C ALA A 215 21.55 4.92 -31.22
N GLN A 216 20.26 4.64 -31.25
CA GLN A 216 19.23 5.60 -31.65
C GLN A 216 18.46 6.06 -30.42
N GLU A 217 17.99 7.28 -30.46
CA GLU A 217 17.08 7.78 -29.43
C GLU A 217 15.82 6.91 -29.32
N VAL A 218 15.37 6.71 -28.09
CA VAL A 218 14.15 5.96 -27.77
C VAL A 218 13.29 6.76 -26.83
N VAL A 219 12.02 6.91 -27.16
CA VAL A 219 11.04 7.56 -26.29
C VAL A 219 10.54 6.57 -25.26
N VAL A 220 10.75 6.90 -23.99
CA VAL A 220 10.29 6.14 -22.84
C VAL A 220 9.17 6.96 -22.15
N ALA A 221 7.95 6.49 -22.21
CA ALA A 221 6.86 7.12 -21.47
C ALA A 221 6.79 6.60 -20.06
N VAL A 222 6.78 7.52 -19.09
CA VAL A 222 6.48 7.19 -17.68
C VAL A 222 5.06 7.69 -17.38
N TRP A 223 4.14 6.74 -17.26
CA TRP A 223 2.75 7.00 -16.90
C TRP A 223 2.55 6.76 -15.40
N ASP A 224 2.69 7.81 -14.63
CA ASP A 224 2.77 7.76 -13.17
C ASP A 224 2.15 9.01 -12.52
N SER A 225 2.45 9.26 -11.26
CA SER A 225 1.90 10.34 -10.44
C SER A 225 2.38 11.76 -10.81
N GLY A 226 3.31 11.88 -11.74
CA GLY A 226 3.92 13.13 -12.19
C GLY A 226 5.43 13.16 -12.00
N VAL A 227 6.09 14.06 -12.70
CA VAL A 227 7.55 14.13 -12.78
C VAL A 227 8.03 15.57 -12.64
N ASP A 228 9.06 15.79 -11.83
CA ASP A 228 9.85 17.02 -11.81
C ASP A 228 10.74 17.05 -13.06
N ILE A 229 10.26 17.74 -14.10
CA ILE A 229 10.92 17.75 -15.42
C ILE A 229 12.24 18.51 -15.40
N ASP A 230 12.43 19.49 -14.49
CA ASP A 230 13.65 20.29 -14.42
C ASP A 230 14.91 19.42 -14.21
N ILE A 231 14.76 18.30 -13.49
CA ILE A 231 15.84 17.32 -13.26
C ILE A 231 16.31 16.71 -14.59
N PHE A 232 15.37 16.37 -15.47
CA PHE A 232 15.66 15.67 -16.74
C PHE A 232 15.98 16.62 -17.89
N GLU A 233 15.47 17.85 -17.85
CA GLU A 233 15.92 18.93 -18.75
C GLU A 233 17.41 19.20 -18.58
N ALA A 234 17.87 19.29 -17.32
CA ALA A 234 19.28 19.52 -17.01
C ALA A 234 20.22 18.46 -17.57
N THR A 235 19.74 17.21 -17.74
CA THR A 235 20.50 16.10 -18.33
C THR A 235 20.29 15.96 -19.85
N GLY A 236 19.41 16.73 -20.46
CA GLY A 236 19.04 16.63 -21.88
C GLY A 236 18.25 15.36 -22.23
N GLN A 237 17.62 14.72 -21.23
CA GLN A 237 16.87 13.48 -21.40
C GLN A 237 15.35 13.69 -21.54
N MET A 238 14.88 14.93 -21.63
CA MET A 238 13.46 15.17 -21.90
C MET A 238 13.13 14.92 -23.37
N TRP A 239 12.02 14.21 -23.62
CA TRP A 239 11.36 14.23 -24.90
C TRP A 239 10.66 15.58 -25.11
N THR A 240 10.66 16.07 -26.34
CA THR A 240 10.04 17.36 -26.67
C THR A 240 9.13 17.22 -27.89
N ASN A 241 7.87 17.60 -27.75
CA ASN A 241 6.97 17.76 -28.89
C ASN A 241 7.37 19.01 -29.69
N SER A 242 8.05 18.81 -30.81
CA SER A 242 8.52 19.91 -31.65
C SER A 242 7.44 20.58 -32.46
N ALA A 243 6.23 20.06 -32.46
CA ALA A 243 5.07 20.67 -33.12
C ALA A 243 4.37 21.72 -32.24
N GLU A 244 4.62 21.66 -30.91
CA GLU A 244 4.07 22.60 -29.95
C GLU A 244 4.95 23.84 -29.75
N ILE A 245 4.30 24.99 -29.56
CA ILE A 245 4.93 26.27 -29.18
C ILE A 245 4.71 26.45 -27.67
N PRO A 246 5.75 26.35 -26.85
CA PRO A 246 5.57 26.35 -25.39
C PRO A 246 4.81 27.55 -24.85
N ALA A 247 3.87 27.30 -23.95
CA ALA A 247 3.11 28.29 -23.18
C ALA A 247 2.32 29.32 -24.03
N ASN A 248 1.85 28.92 -25.22
CA ASN A 248 0.99 29.80 -26.06
C ASN A 248 -0.51 29.55 -25.78
N GLY A 249 -0.89 28.50 -25.07
CA GLY A 249 -2.26 28.14 -24.75
C GLY A 249 -3.06 27.58 -25.94
N ILE A 250 -2.37 27.09 -26.97
CA ILE A 250 -2.94 26.53 -28.20
C ILE A 250 -2.45 25.09 -28.36
N ASP A 251 -3.29 24.21 -28.84
CA ASP A 251 -2.95 22.90 -29.34
C ASP A 251 -2.48 23.09 -30.78
N ASP A 252 -1.13 23.18 -30.99
CA ASP A 252 -0.57 23.56 -32.31
C ASP A 252 -0.53 22.37 -33.29
N ASP A 253 -0.68 21.13 -32.82
CA ASP A 253 -0.65 19.92 -33.63
C ASP A 253 -2.00 19.17 -33.72
N ASP A 254 -3.08 19.77 -33.19
CA ASP A 254 -4.45 19.25 -33.24
C ASP A 254 -4.59 17.84 -32.60
N ASN A 255 -3.78 17.53 -31.55
CA ASN A 255 -3.79 16.22 -30.87
C ASN A 255 -4.75 16.15 -29.67
N ASN A 256 -5.42 17.26 -29.32
CA ASN A 256 -6.28 17.52 -28.18
C ASN A 256 -5.56 17.73 -26.83
N PHE A 257 -4.27 18.01 -26.84
CA PHE A 257 -3.51 18.41 -25.66
C PHE A 257 -2.86 19.77 -25.93
N VAL A 258 -3.17 20.73 -25.11
CA VAL A 258 -2.63 22.10 -25.23
C VAL A 258 -1.26 22.13 -24.54
N ASP A 259 -0.26 22.73 -25.23
CA ASP A 259 1.09 22.91 -24.69
C ASP A 259 1.74 21.59 -24.15
N ASP A 260 1.50 20.46 -24.82
CA ASP A 260 2.02 19.14 -24.40
C ASP A 260 3.51 18.92 -24.75
N VAL A 261 4.31 19.96 -24.53
CA VAL A 261 5.73 20.04 -24.90
C VAL A 261 6.55 18.84 -24.39
N HIS A 262 6.27 18.35 -23.19
CA HIS A 262 7.00 17.23 -22.56
C HIS A 262 6.08 16.07 -22.16
N GLY A 263 4.82 16.12 -22.54
CA GLY A 263 3.86 15.07 -22.27
C GLY A 263 2.51 15.58 -21.82
N ILE A 264 1.71 14.71 -21.24
CA ILE A 264 0.31 14.93 -20.90
C ILE A 264 0.03 14.73 -19.41
N ALA A 265 -1.01 15.39 -18.89
CA ALA A 265 -1.41 15.23 -17.50
C ALA A 265 -2.93 15.22 -17.33
N TYR A 266 -3.38 14.46 -16.33
CA TYR A 266 -4.78 14.36 -15.96
C TYR A 266 -4.94 14.55 -14.45
N ASP A 267 -6.03 15.21 -14.05
CA ASP A 267 -6.41 15.37 -12.65
C ASP A 267 -7.17 14.15 -12.09
N LEU A 268 -7.70 14.26 -10.86
CA LEU A 268 -8.48 13.20 -10.21
C LEU A 268 -9.81 12.88 -10.91
N ASP A 269 -10.35 13.83 -11.65
CA ASP A 269 -11.59 13.67 -12.42
C ASP A 269 -11.34 13.22 -13.87
N SER A 270 -10.07 12.87 -14.19
CA SER A 270 -9.59 12.52 -15.53
C SER A 270 -9.76 13.63 -16.56
N ASP A 271 -9.79 14.88 -16.12
CA ASP A 271 -9.76 16.04 -17.00
C ASP A 271 -8.30 16.41 -17.31
N VAL A 272 -8.04 16.85 -18.55
CA VAL A 272 -6.69 17.23 -18.99
C VAL A 272 -6.26 18.51 -18.28
N VAL A 273 -5.04 18.52 -17.76
CA VAL A 273 -4.42 19.66 -17.06
C VAL A 273 -2.97 19.83 -17.54
N PRO A 274 -2.39 21.04 -17.46
CA PRO A 274 -1.06 21.29 -18.03
C PRO A 274 0.10 20.86 -17.12
N GLU A 275 -0.11 20.72 -15.80
CA GLU A 275 0.99 20.48 -14.88
C GLU A 275 1.45 19.02 -14.91
N LEU A 276 2.69 18.75 -15.32
CA LEU A 276 3.31 17.42 -15.32
C LEU A 276 3.73 16.93 -13.92
N LEU A 277 3.79 17.81 -12.95
CA LEU A 277 3.94 17.51 -11.53
C LEU A 277 2.87 18.25 -10.74
N GLN A 278 2.11 17.55 -9.92
CA GLN A 278 1.12 18.18 -9.05
C GLN A 278 1.83 18.94 -7.92
N PRO A 279 1.56 20.24 -7.70
CA PRO A 279 2.16 20.98 -6.61
C PRO A 279 1.84 20.37 -5.25
N ILE A 280 2.83 20.29 -4.36
CA ILE A 280 2.60 19.92 -2.96
C ILE A 280 1.90 21.07 -2.24
N GLU A 281 0.65 20.85 -1.84
CA GLU A 281 -0.08 21.78 -1.00
C GLU A 281 0.43 21.69 0.45
N ARG A 282 0.67 22.84 1.10
CA ARG A 282 1.00 22.92 2.54
C ARG A 282 -0.25 22.67 3.43
N LYS A 283 -1.11 21.78 3.02
CA LYS A 283 -2.43 21.57 3.62
C LYS A 283 -2.38 20.95 5.02
N TYR A 284 -1.31 20.21 5.32
CA TYR A 284 -1.14 19.48 6.58
C TYR A 284 -0.15 20.18 7.53
N GLY A 285 0.18 21.44 7.28
CA GLY A 285 1.09 22.21 8.14
C GLY A 285 2.57 21.82 8.10
N ALA A 286 2.89 20.73 7.38
CA ALA A 286 4.26 20.26 7.23
C ALA A 286 4.87 20.75 5.90
N ASP A 287 6.14 21.10 5.94
CA ASP A 287 6.89 21.43 4.73
C ASP A 287 7.33 20.14 3.99
N PRO A 288 7.67 20.22 2.68
CA PRO A 288 8.05 19.05 1.90
C PRO A 288 9.23 18.25 2.47
N LYS A 289 10.17 18.89 3.19
CA LYS A 289 11.31 18.18 3.79
C LYS A 289 10.87 17.32 4.97
N THR A 290 9.94 17.82 5.78
CA THR A 290 9.35 17.04 6.87
C THR A 290 8.60 15.82 6.32
N LEU A 291 7.82 16.02 5.25
CA LEU A 291 7.09 14.91 4.59
C LEU A 291 8.06 13.89 4.01
N GLN A 292 9.18 14.32 3.42
CA GLN A 292 10.25 13.45 2.93
C GLN A 292 10.85 12.60 4.06
N VAL A 293 11.15 13.20 5.21
CA VAL A 293 11.68 12.48 6.38
C VAL A 293 10.70 11.42 6.87
N HIS A 294 9.41 11.73 6.92
CA HIS A 294 8.39 10.78 7.35
C HIS A 294 8.22 9.63 6.36
N ALA A 295 8.15 9.91 5.05
CA ALA A 295 8.04 8.88 4.02
C ALA A 295 9.27 7.97 4.02
N LYS A 296 10.48 8.55 4.02
CA LYS A 296 11.72 7.77 4.13
C LYS A 296 11.77 6.94 5.41
N GLY A 297 11.38 7.51 6.54
CA GLY A 297 11.33 6.79 7.81
C GLY A 297 10.39 5.57 7.76
N MET A 298 9.26 5.68 7.05
CA MET A 298 8.33 4.59 6.86
C MET A 298 8.96 3.45 6.02
N ASP A 299 9.58 3.79 4.91
CA ASP A 299 10.26 2.82 4.05
C ASP A 299 11.41 2.12 4.78
N ASP A 300 12.21 2.89 5.54
CA ASP A 300 13.32 2.36 6.33
C ASP A 300 12.83 1.38 7.43
N ILE A 301 11.71 1.70 8.10
CA ILE A 301 11.11 0.79 9.10
C ILE A 301 10.74 -0.56 8.45
N TYR A 302 10.06 -0.54 7.31
CA TYR A 302 9.66 -1.76 6.62
C TYR A 302 10.83 -2.52 6.00
N ALA A 303 11.87 -1.80 5.58
CA ALA A 303 13.12 -2.40 5.09
C ALA A 303 14.05 -2.91 6.21
N ASN A 304 13.71 -2.66 7.48
CA ASN A 304 14.56 -2.91 8.66
C ASN A 304 15.90 -2.16 8.59
N ILE A 305 15.85 -0.89 8.21
CA ILE A 305 16.99 0.03 8.21
C ILE A 305 16.87 0.95 9.43
N ASP A 306 17.90 0.92 10.30
CA ASP A 306 17.98 1.82 11.46
C ASP A 306 18.59 3.16 11.05
N SER A 307 17.74 4.04 10.49
CA SER A 307 18.10 5.41 10.15
C SER A 307 17.62 6.42 11.21
N PRO A 308 18.15 7.64 11.20
CA PRO A 308 17.61 8.74 12.02
C PRO A 308 16.13 8.98 11.71
N GLU A 309 15.73 8.90 10.43
CA GLU A 309 14.36 9.12 9.96
C GLU A 309 13.41 8.03 10.50
N ALA A 310 13.82 6.77 10.45
CA ALA A 310 13.06 5.66 11.05
C ALA A 310 12.88 5.85 12.56
N THR A 311 13.95 6.28 13.25
CA THR A 311 13.92 6.53 14.70
C THR A 311 12.98 7.68 15.07
N GLU A 312 13.00 8.76 14.30
CA GLU A 312 12.11 9.90 14.50
C GLU A 312 10.66 9.51 14.24
N LEU A 313 10.41 8.79 13.17
CA LEU A 313 9.07 8.34 12.81
C LEU A 313 8.46 7.40 13.84
N ARG A 314 9.22 6.43 14.37
CA ARG A 314 8.75 5.54 15.46
C ARG A 314 8.28 6.34 16.69
N LYS A 315 9.05 7.38 17.07
CA LYS A 315 8.69 8.25 18.19
C LYS A 315 7.42 9.05 17.90
N LEU A 316 7.31 9.58 16.69
CA LEU A 316 6.14 10.34 16.26
C LEU A 316 4.88 9.46 16.28
N ILE A 317 4.92 8.28 15.67
CA ILE A 317 3.76 7.37 15.63
C ILE A 317 3.37 6.89 17.03
N ALA A 318 4.34 6.61 17.89
CA ALA A 318 4.08 6.19 19.27
C ALA A 318 3.35 7.27 20.10
N ALA A 319 3.52 8.54 19.75
CA ALA A 319 2.91 9.68 20.42
C ALA A 319 1.71 10.27 19.65
N LEU A 320 1.38 9.73 18.46
CA LEU A 320 0.36 10.29 17.56
C LEU A 320 -1.04 10.10 18.16
N PRO A 321 -1.79 11.18 18.42
CA PRO A 321 -3.18 11.09 18.84
C PRO A 321 -4.07 10.53 17.72
N GLN A 322 -5.16 9.85 18.11
CA GLN A 322 -6.07 9.22 17.14
C GLN A 322 -6.65 10.24 16.15
N GLU A 323 -7.01 11.43 16.61
CA GLU A 323 -7.57 12.51 15.80
C GLU A 323 -6.59 13.12 14.78
N GLU A 324 -5.29 12.90 14.93
CA GLU A 324 -4.26 13.39 14.01
C GLU A 324 -3.85 12.34 12.97
N VAL A 325 -4.30 11.09 13.12
CA VAL A 325 -3.92 9.98 12.24
C VAL A 325 -4.32 10.24 10.78
N GLU A 326 -5.53 10.76 10.54
CA GLU A 326 -5.98 11.08 9.18
C GLU A 326 -5.00 12.02 8.47
N GLY A 327 -4.72 13.18 9.08
CA GLY A 327 -3.81 14.18 8.51
C GLY A 327 -2.40 13.63 8.31
N PHE A 328 -1.91 12.84 9.25
CA PHE A 328 -0.61 12.19 9.16
C PHE A 328 -0.53 11.22 7.97
N MET A 329 -1.49 10.29 7.85
CA MET A 329 -1.51 9.31 6.76
C MET A 329 -1.70 9.96 5.39
N GLU A 330 -2.57 10.97 5.30
CA GLU A 330 -2.78 11.72 4.06
C GLU A 330 -1.54 12.51 3.65
N SER A 331 -0.79 13.05 4.62
CA SER A 331 0.45 13.78 4.35
C SER A 331 1.55 12.87 3.77
N ILE A 332 1.69 11.66 4.30
CA ILE A 332 2.61 10.65 3.77
C ILE A 332 2.17 10.24 2.35
N GLY A 333 0.88 9.95 2.15
CA GLY A 333 0.33 9.60 0.85
C GLY A 333 0.52 10.69 -0.20
N LEU A 334 0.34 11.96 0.19
CA LEU A 334 0.58 13.11 -0.68
C LEU A 334 2.04 13.18 -1.14
N TYR A 335 2.99 13.07 -0.20
CA TYR A 335 4.42 13.12 -0.54
C TYR A 335 4.85 11.91 -1.38
N SER A 336 4.41 10.72 -1.01
CA SER A 336 4.70 9.50 -1.78
C SER A 336 4.23 9.63 -3.23
N GLY A 337 3.00 10.10 -3.46
CA GLY A 337 2.50 10.39 -4.80
C GLY A 337 3.31 11.47 -5.52
N TYR A 338 3.70 12.54 -4.83
CA TYR A 338 4.51 13.62 -5.42
C TYR A 338 5.89 13.15 -5.90
N ALA A 339 6.56 12.31 -5.14
CA ALA A 339 7.94 11.89 -5.45
C ALA A 339 8.01 10.67 -6.39
N HIS A 340 6.96 9.82 -6.44
CA HIS A 340 7.01 8.50 -7.05
C HIS A 340 7.38 8.53 -8.53
N GLY A 341 6.67 9.27 -9.35
CA GLY A 341 6.90 9.30 -10.80
C GLY A 341 8.28 9.86 -11.18
N THR A 342 8.79 10.85 -10.42
CA THR A 342 10.15 11.36 -10.59
C THR A 342 11.19 10.27 -10.31
N HIS A 343 11.01 9.50 -9.22
CA HIS A 343 11.88 8.39 -8.86
C HIS A 343 11.85 7.28 -9.92
N VAL A 344 10.65 6.87 -10.36
CA VAL A 344 10.47 5.86 -11.42
C VAL A 344 11.16 6.31 -12.72
N SER A 345 11.02 7.59 -13.08
CA SER A 345 11.66 8.16 -14.27
C SER A 345 13.19 8.09 -14.19
N GLY A 346 13.76 8.43 -13.02
CA GLY A 346 15.20 8.33 -12.78
C GLY A 346 15.72 6.91 -13.01
N ILE A 347 15.03 5.90 -12.47
CA ILE A 347 15.38 4.49 -12.66
C ILE A 347 15.26 4.07 -14.13
N ALA A 348 14.17 4.50 -14.80
CA ALA A 348 13.91 4.10 -16.20
C ALA A 348 14.93 4.66 -17.20
N LEU A 349 15.56 5.78 -16.89
CA LEU A 349 16.54 6.45 -17.76
C LEU A 349 18.00 6.15 -17.37
N GLU A 350 18.23 5.53 -16.22
CA GLU A 350 19.56 5.31 -15.67
C GLU A 350 20.45 4.54 -16.68
N GLY A 351 21.65 5.05 -16.95
CA GLY A 351 22.63 4.43 -17.82
C GLY A 351 22.32 4.46 -19.33
N ASN A 352 21.25 5.14 -19.75
CA ASN A 352 20.90 5.27 -21.16
C ASN A 352 20.77 6.74 -21.61
N PRO A 353 21.83 7.37 -22.13
CA PRO A 353 21.81 8.76 -22.59
C PRO A 353 20.94 8.98 -23.85
N PHE A 354 20.53 7.93 -24.53
CA PHE A 354 19.64 7.98 -25.69
C PHE A 354 18.15 7.87 -25.34
N ALA A 355 17.81 7.62 -24.08
CA ALA A 355 16.43 7.63 -23.63
C ALA A 355 15.89 9.07 -23.52
N ARG A 356 14.68 9.28 -24.01
CA ARG A 356 13.97 10.55 -23.93
C ARG A 356 12.68 10.32 -23.16
N LEU A 357 12.54 11.02 -22.04
CA LEU A 357 11.42 10.91 -21.13
C LEU A 357 10.20 11.66 -21.65
N LEU A 358 9.13 10.95 -21.93
CA LEU A 358 7.81 11.49 -22.13
C LEU A 358 7.00 11.29 -20.87
N VAL A 359 6.46 12.37 -20.30
CA VAL A 359 5.71 12.30 -19.05
C VAL A 359 4.22 12.11 -19.34
N ALA A 360 3.59 11.18 -18.64
CA ALA A 360 2.14 11.10 -18.58
C ALA A 360 1.70 11.04 -17.12
N ARG A 361 1.18 12.15 -16.59
CA ARG A 361 0.71 12.20 -15.22
C ARG A 361 -0.72 11.71 -15.10
N MET A 362 -0.94 10.80 -14.14
CA MET A 362 -2.25 10.44 -13.63
C MET A 362 -2.30 10.80 -12.15
N THR A 363 -3.26 11.60 -11.73
CA THR A 363 -3.37 12.03 -10.35
C THR A 363 -3.98 10.94 -9.48
N TYR A 364 -3.32 10.60 -8.37
CA TYR A 364 -3.79 9.64 -7.36
C TYR A 364 -4.41 10.36 -6.18
N ASN A 365 -5.48 9.77 -5.64
CA ASN A 365 -6.10 10.28 -4.43
C ASN A 365 -5.27 9.90 -3.20
N HIS A 366 -4.75 10.89 -2.48
CA HIS A 366 -4.01 10.70 -1.23
C HIS A 366 -4.92 10.72 0.01
N LYS A 367 -6.23 10.98 -0.17
CA LYS A 367 -7.19 11.03 0.93
C LYS A 367 -7.50 9.64 1.46
N GLN A 368 -7.64 9.52 2.79
CA GLN A 368 -8.01 8.27 3.43
C GLN A 368 -9.44 7.86 3.06
N MET A 369 -10.35 8.82 2.94
CA MET A 369 -11.72 8.55 2.52
C MET A 369 -11.75 8.27 1.00
N PRO A 370 -12.25 7.11 0.57
CA PRO A 370 -12.35 6.78 -0.84
C PRO A 370 -13.37 7.68 -1.56
N ILE A 371 -13.04 8.07 -2.78
CA ILE A 371 -13.98 8.76 -3.67
C ILE A 371 -15.06 7.77 -4.10
N LYS A 372 -16.32 8.18 -4.00
CA LYS A 372 -17.43 7.34 -4.46
C LYS A 372 -17.34 7.13 -5.97
N PRO A 373 -17.22 5.90 -6.46
CA PRO A 373 -17.20 5.65 -7.90
C PRO A 373 -18.56 5.98 -8.52
N THR A 374 -18.52 6.66 -9.67
CA THR A 374 -19.70 6.93 -10.49
C THR A 374 -19.52 6.34 -11.89
N ILE A 375 -20.63 6.08 -12.59
CA ILE A 375 -20.58 5.61 -13.98
C ILE A 375 -19.91 6.67 -14.88
N GLU A 376 -20.13 7.94 -14.59
CA GLU A 376 -19.53 9.06 -15.33
C GLU A 376 -18.00 9.05 -15.17
N ASN A 377 -17.48 8.95 -13.93
CA ASN A 377 -16.03 8.85 -13.69
C ASN A 377 -15.44 7.60 -14.35
N ALA A 378 -16.16 6.47 -14.33
CA ALA A 378 -15.68 5.26 -15.00
C ALA A 378 -15.56 5.45 -16.52
N HIS A 379 -16.48 6.18 -17.15
CA HIS A 379 -16.40 6.51 -18.57
C HIS A 379 -15.25 7.49 -18.85
N LYS A 380 -15.09 8.55 -18.06
CA LYS A 380 -13.97 9.50 -18.18
C LYS A 380 -12.62 8.80 -18.05
N ASN A 381 -12.47 7.94 -17.02
CA ASN A 381 -11.25 7.13 -16.85
C ASN A 381 -10.98 6.26 -18.09
N ALA A 382 -12.00 5.58 -18.62
CA ALA A 382 -11.83 4.76 -19.82
C ALA A 382 -11.42 5.58 -21.06
N GLU A 383 -11.91 6.80 -21.19
CA GLU A 383 -11.52 7.72 -22.25
C GLU A 383 -10.10 8.24 -22.06
N MET A 384 -9.72 8.62 -20.83
CA MET A 384 -8.34 8.99 -20.48
C MET A 384 -7.36 7.87 -20.88
N PHE A 385 -7.63 6.61 -20.50
CA PHE A 385 -6.76 5.48 -20.87
C PHE A 385 -6.64 5.30 -22.40
N ARG A 386 -7.75 5.47 -23.14
CA ARG A 386 -7.73 5.37 -24.61
C ARG A 386 -6.96 6.53 -25.24
N ALA A 387 -7.12 7.75 -24.72
CA ALA A 387 -6.43 8.94 -25.21
C ALA A 387 -4.93 8.83 -24.97
N ALA A 388 -4.50 8.48 -23.76
CA ALA A 388 -3.10 8.26 -23.43
C ALA A 388 -2.47 7.15 -24.30
N ALA A 389 -3.16 6.03 -24.50
CA ALA A 389 -2.66 4.95 -25.36
C ALA A 389 -2.52 5.36 -26.83
N ARG A 390 -3.41 6.23 -27.34
CA ARG A 390 -3.27 6.82 -28.67
C ARG A 390 -2.07 7.74 -28.74
N TYR A 391 -1.95 8.65 -27.78
CA TYR A 391 -0.87 9.61 -27.68
C TYR A 391 0.50 8.89 -27.69
N PHE A 392 0.70 7.87 -26.84
CA PHE A 392 1.95 7.10 -26.82
C PHE A 392 2.28 6.45 -28.17
N ARG A 393 1.27 5.93 -28.86
CA ARG A 393 1.47 5.34 -30.19
C ARG A 393 1.84 6.39 -31.23
N GLU A 394 1.23 7.57 -31.20
CA GLU A 394 1.52 8.69 -32.11
C GLU A 394 2.90 9.27 -31.87
N GLN A 395 3.32 9.34 -30.60
CA GLN A 395 4.66 9.76 -30.21
C GLN A 395 5.73 8.64 -30.28
N GLN A 396 5.39 7.49 -30.87
CA GLN A 396 6.28 6.36 -31.12
C GLN A 396 6.98 5.82 -29.87
N VAL A 397 6.32 5.87 -28.70
CA VAL A 397 6.76 5.26 -27.44
C VAL A 397 6.99 3.75 -27.63
N ARG A 398 8.10 3.24 -27.07
CA ARG A 398 8.49 1.84 -27.20
C ARG A 398 8.61 1.15 -25.85
#